data_b15395f64f48bd2230192a6a5d4956f5
#
_entry.id   b15395f64f48bd2230192a6a5d4956f5
#
_cell.length_a   1.000
_cell.length_b   1.000
_cell.length_c   1.000
_cell.angle_alpha   90.00
_cell.angle_beta   90.00
_cell.angle_gamma   90.00
#
_symmetry.space_group_name_H-M   'P 1'
#
loop_
_entity.id
_entity.type
_entity.pdbx_description
1 polymer ?
#
loop_
_entity_poly.entity_id
_entity_poly.type
_entity_poly.pdbx_seq_one_letter_code
_entity_poly.pdbx_strand_id
1 'polypeptide(L)'
;MRNRYFKGCVAPKDITHIRQQGGQRCMCYLFEGFMDYLSFLTIRVENNPQHPRLDTQDYIILNSVSNLAKAESILETYTQVGCFLDNDTAGRNTCKKLKEKFGEQLLDKSMYYREYKDLNDYLCGKPLSQSAEPIKEKKQVQFARRMMQPPKKKGGFHL
;
A
#
# COMPACT_ATOMS: atom_id res chain seq x y z
N MET A 1 -2.07 -13.14 15.53
CA MET A 1 -1.89 -12.87 16.98
C MET A 1 -0.42 -12.71 17.31
N ARG A 2 -0.03 -11.62 17.94
CA ARG A 2 1.36 -11.32 18.27
C ARG A 2 1.45 -10.69 19.65
N ASN A 3 2.27 -11.23 20.54
CA ASN A 3 2.68 -10.61 21.79
C ASN A 3 4.20 -10.72 21.98
N ARG A 4 4.75 -10.24 23.12
CA ARG A 4 6.19 -10.22 23.39
C ARG A 4 6.85 -11.63 23.32
N TYR A 5 6.08 -12.67 23.57
CA TYR A 5 6.56 -14.08 23.70
C TYR A 5 6.03 -14.99 22.59
N PHE A 6 5.03 -14.57 21.83
CA PHE A 6 4.38 -15.41 20.83
C PHE A 6 4.04 -14.65 19.56
N LYS A 7 4.53 -15.17 18.44
CA LYS A 7 4.16 -14.75 17.09
C LYS A 7 3.50 -15.91 16.39
N GLY A 8 2.19 -15.94 16.41
CA GLY A 8 1.41 -16.98 15.76
C GLY A 8 0.40 -16.41 14.79
N CYS A 9 0.00 -17.22 13.84
CA CYS A 9 -1.04 -16.93 12.88
C CYS A 9 -2.07 -18.06 12.88
N VAL A 10 -3.33 -17.73 12.75
CA VAL A 10 -4.38 -18.73 12.52
C VAL A 10 -4.23 -19.25 11.09
N ALA A 11 -4.12 -20.54 10.93
CA ALA A 11 -4.05 -21.18 9.62
C ALA A 11 -5.46 -21.27 8.99
N PRO A 12 -5.55 -21.29 7.62
CA PRO A 12 -4.45 -21.15 6.67
C PRO A 12 -4.04 -19.67 6.50
N LYS A 13 -2.73 -19.44 6.32
CA LYS A 13 -2.24 -18.15 5.86
C LYS A 13 -2.55 -18.02 4.37
N ASP A 14 -3.43 -17.13 4.04
CA ASP A 14 -3.79 -16.87 2.67
C ASP A 14 -3.85 -15.35 2.39
N ILE A 15 -3.93 -14.98 1.12
CA ILE A 15 -4.18 -13.60 0.72
C ILE A 15 -5.63 -13.23 1.05
N THR A 16 -5.84 -11.95 1.30
CA THR A 16 -7.19 -11.37 1.37
C THR A 16 -7.39 -10.50 0.14
N HIS A 17 -8.38 -10.82 -0.67
CA HIS A 17 -8.74 -10.03 -1.86
C HIS A 17 -10.09 -9.36 -1.63
N ILE A 18 -10.11 -8.04 -1.60
CA ILE A 18 -11.30 -7.20 -1.39
C ILE A 18 -11.65 -6.53 -2.70
N ARG A 19 -12.73 -6.96 -3.33
CA ARG A 19 -13.29 -6.37 -4.53
C ARG A 19 -14.39 -5.37 -4.19
N GLN A 20 -14.47 -4.31 -4.97
CA GLN A 20 -15.55 -3.33 -4.85
C GLN A 20 -16.82 -3.82 -5.51
N GLN A 21 -17.96 -3.34 -5.01
CA GLN A 21 -19.26 -3.61 -5.66
C GLN A 21 -19.31 -2.97 -7.05
N GLY A 22 -19.99 -3.60 -7.99
CA GLY A 22 -20.15 -3.10 -9.36
C GLY A 22 -19.05 -3.50 -10.34
N GLY A 23 -18.19 -4.46 -9.97
CA GLY A 23 -17.16 -5.04 -10.85
C GLY A 23 -15.73 -4.68 -10.47
N GLN A 24 -14.77 -5.35 -11.10
CA GLN A 24 -13.35 -5.16 -10.87
C GLN A 24 -12.91 -3.74 -11.27
N ARG A 25 -12.10 -3.12 -10.42
CA ARG A 25 -11.51 -1.81 -10.69
C ARG A 25 -10.28 -1.94 -11.60
N CYS A 26 -9.92 -0.84 -12.28
CA CYS A 26 -8.67 -0.81 -13.07
C CYS A 26 -7.42 -0.83 -12.21
N MET A 27 -7.51 -0.35 -10.97
CA MET A 27 -6.42 -0.26 -10.01
C MET A 27 -6.62 -1.20 -8.84
N CYS A 28 -5.54 -1.87 -8.43
CA CYS A 28 -5.46 -2.63 -7.20
C CYS A 28 -4.38 -2.06 -6.29
N TYR A 29 -4.63 -2.02 -4.98
CA TYR A 29 -3.61 -1.71 -3.99
C TYR A 29 -3.21 -2.97 -3.24
N LEU A 30 -1.89 -3.24 -3.25
CA LEU A 30 -1.27 -4.39 -2.63
C LEU A 30 -0.60 -3.98 -1.32
N PHE A 31 -0.96 -4.66 -0.22
CA PHE A 31 -0.39 -4.46 1.11
C PHE A 31 0.31 -5.71 1.59
N GLU A 32 1.39 -5.55 2.38
CA GLU A 32 2.06 -6.67 3.02
C GLU A 32 1.22 -7.24 4.17
N GLY A 33 0.72 -6.36 5.04
CA GLY A 33 -0.02 -6.70 6.23
C GLY A 33 -1.40 -6.06 6.32
N PHE A 34 -2.27 -6.68 7.13
CA PHE A 34 -3.62 -6.16 7.35
C PHE A 34 -3.62 -4.82 8.10
N MET A 35 -2.62 -4.59 8.98
CA MET A 35 -2.51 -3.31 9.70
C MET A 35 -2.17 -2.16 8.76
N ASP A 36 -1.37 -2.38 7.73
CA ASP A 36 -1.04 -1.37 6.72
C ASP A 36 -2.26 -1.01 5.88
N TYR A 37 -3.07 -2.02 5.52
CA TYR A 37 -4.35 -1.77 4.87
C TYR A 37 -5.28 -0.90 5.74
N LEU A 38 -5.44 -1.21 7.03
CA LEU A 38 -6.25 -0.39 7.94
C LEU A 38 -5.69 1.03 8.09
N SER A 39 -4.36 1.16 8.19
CA SER A 39 -3.69 2.45 8.26
C SER A 39 -3.93 3.28 6.99
N PHE A 40 -3.90 2.64 5.82
CA PHE A 40 -4.26 3.28 4.56
C PHE A 40 -5.70 3.82 4.58
N LEU A 41 -6.67 3.01 5.02
CA LEU A 41 -8.06 3.45 5.12
C LEU A 41 -8.21 4.64 6.06
N THR A 42 -7.55 4.58 7.24
CA THR A 42 -7.56 5.66 8.23
C THR A 42 -7.01 6.96 7.62
N ILE A 43 -5.82 6.90 7.00
CA ILE A 43 -5.20 8.05 6.34
C ILE A 43 -6.13 8.64 5.25
N ARG A 44 -6.81 7.79 4.49
CA ARG A 44 -7.76 8.24 3.45
C ARG A 44 -8.93 9.01 4.05
N VAL A 45 -9.53 8.46 5.10
CA VAL A 45 -10.68 9.09 5.78
C VAL A 45 -10.27 10.39 6.46
N GLU A 46 -9.14 10.43 7.17
CA GLU A 46 -8.64 11.64 7.84
C GLU A 46 -8.32 12.77 6.85
N ASN A 47 -7.74 12.43 5.70
CA ASN A 47 -7.37 13.45 4.70
C ASN A 47 -8.53 13.95 3.85
N ASN A 48 -9.57 13.16 3.68
CA ASN A 48 -10.77 13.56 2.94
C ASN A 48 -12.03 12.89 3.52
N PRO A 49 -12.53 13.38 4.66
CA PRO A 49 -13.66 12.76 5.34
C PRO A 49 -14.94 12.72 4.49
N GLN A 50 -15.15 13.72 3.64
CA GLN A 50 -16.34 13.82 2.80
C GLN A 50 -16.31 12.81 1.62
N HIS A 51 -15.13 12.59 1.05
CA HIS A 51 -14.96 11.74 -0.14
C HIS A 51 -13.66 10.93 -0.07
N PRO A 52 -13.55 9.93 0.81
CA PRO A 52 -12.31 9.17 1.02
C PRO A 52 -11.93 8.29 -0.18
N ARG A 53 -12.86 8.08 -1.14
CA ARG A 53 -12.63 7.29 -2.36
C ARG A 53 -12.05 5.90 -2.08
N LEU A 54 -12.64 5.19 -1.13
CA LEU A 54 -12.21 3.84 -0.77
C LEU A 54 -12.68 2.78 -1.77
N ASP A 55 -13.62 3.13 -2.64
CA ASP A 55 -14.26 2.30 -3.64
C ASP A 55 -13.70 2.45 -5.05
N THR A 56 -12.67 3.29 -5.24
CA THR A 56 -12.08 3.55 -6.57
C THR A 56 -11.01 2.53 -6.96
N GLN A 57 -10.59 1.66 -6.04
CA GLN A 57 -9.62 0.59 -6.24
C GLN A 57 -10.03 -0.67 -5.48
N ASP A 58 -9.57 -1.82 -5.96
CA ASP A 58 -9.62 -3.07 -5.23
C ASP A 58 -8.38 -3.21 -4.33
N TYR A 59 -8.42 -4.15 -3.39
CA TYR A 59 -7.32 -4.34 -2.43
C TYR A 59 -6.91 -5.80 -2.32
N ILE A 60 -5.61 -6.05 -2.24
CA ILE A 60 -5.04 -7.36 -1.92
C ILE A 60 -4.10 -7.18 -0.72
N ILE A 61 -4.29 -8.00 0.30
CA ILE A 61 -3.43 -8.09 1.47
C ILE A 61 -2.73 -9.46 1.44
N LEU A 62 -1.40 -9.46 1.37
CA LEU A 62 -0.61 -10.69 1.31
C LEU A 62 -0.67 -11.49 2.61
N ASN A 63 -0.81 -10.80 3.76
CA ASN A 63 -0.67 -11.36 5.11
C ASN A 63 0.72 -12.00 5.38
N SER A 64 1.56 -12.11 4.37
CA SER A 64 2.99 -12.43 4.38
C SER A 64 3.52 -12.33 2.95
N VAL A 65 4.76 -11.87 2.76
CA VAL A 65 5.41 -11.85 1.43
C VAL A 65 5.52 -13.26 0.80
N SER A 66 5.49 -14.33 1.60
CA SER A 66 5.48 -15.71 1.11
C SER A 66 4.22 -16.07 0.29
N ASN A 67 3.15 -15.30 0.42
CA ASN A 67 1.91 -15.51 -0.33
C ASN A 67 1.90 -14.76 -1.68
N LEU A 68 2.99 -14.11 -2.06
CA LEU A 68 3.07 -13.33 -3.30
C LEU A 68 2.64 -14.12 -4.53
N ALA A 69 3.12 -15.36 -4.67
CA ALA A 69 2.79 -16.20 -5.83
C ALA A 69 1.27 -16.42 -6.01
N LYS A 70 0.51 -16.43 -4.92
CA LYS A 70 -0.95 -16.53 -4.98
C LYS A 70 -1.62 -15.25 -5.48
N ALA A 71 -1.00 -14.10 -5.26
CA ALA A 71 -1.54 -12.81 -5.67
C ALA A 71 -1.19 -12.48 -7.13
N GLU A 72 -0.08 -13.00 -7.67
CA GLU A 72 0.45 -12.60 -8.97
C GLU A 72 -0.55 -12.74 -10.11
N SER A 73 -1.24 -13.89 -10.24
CA SER A 73 -2.23 -14.12 -11.29
C SER A 73 -3.43 -13.18 -11.19
N ILE A 74 -3.77 -12.75 -9.98
CA ILE A 74 -4.84 -11.78 -9.76
C ILE A 74 -4.35 -10.37 -10.13
N LEU A 75 -3.11 -10.02 -9.75
CA LEU A 75 -2.52 -8.70 -10.06
C LEU A 75 -2.38 -8.46 -11.57
N GLU A 76 -2.13 -9.50 -12.36
CA GLU A 76 -2.07 -9.44 -13.83
C GLU A 76 -3.36 -8.94 -14.48
N THR A 77 -4.48 -9.09 -13.81
CA THR A 77 -5.79 -8.66 -14.32
C THR A 77 -6.06 -7.16 -14.16
N TYR A 78 -5.22 -6.43 -13.44
CA TYR A 78 -5.37 -5.00 -13.20
C TYR A 78 -4.51 -4.17 -14.14
N THR A 79 -5.00 -2.99 -14.53
CA THR A 79 -4.22 -2.05 -15.36
C THR A 79 -3.07 -1.42 -14.58
N GLN A 80 -3.27 -1.19 -13.28
CA GLN A 80 -2.28 -0.60 -12.39
C GLN A 80 -2.32 -1.25 -11.00
N VAL A 81 -1.14 -1.41 -10.41
CA VAL A 81 -0.96 -1.96 -9.05
C VAL A 81 -0.17 -0.96 -8.22
N GLY A 82 -0.80 -0.40 -7.18
CA GLY A 82 -0.11 0.42 -6.19
C GLY A 82 0.43 -0.46 -5.07
N CYS A 83 1.74 -0.52 -4.91
CA CYS A 83 2.42 -1.44 -3.99
C CYS A 83 2.79 -0.73 -2.68
N PHE A 84 2.23 -1.18 -1.55
CA PHE A 84 2.47 -0.70 -0.19
C PHE A 84 3.11 -1.81 0.65
N LEU A 85 4.39 -2.11 0.40
CA LEU A 85 5.14 -3.11 1.15
C LEU A 85 6.06 -2.45 2.19
N ASP A 86 6.53 -3.24 3.15
CA ASP A 86 7.45 -2.79 4.19
C ASP A 86 8.77 -2.26 3.61
N ASN A 87 9.38 -1.29 4.26
CA ASN A 87 10.69 -0.74 3.93
C ASN A 87 11.85 -1.58 4.49
N ASP A 88 11.59 -2.84 4.83
CA ASP A 88 12.62 -3.79 5.21
C ASP A 88 13.17 -4.55 3.98
N THR A 89 14.15 -5.43 4.22
CA THR A 89 14.81 -6.20 3.16
C THR A 89 13.82 -7.10 2.42
N ALA A 90 12.86 -7.71 3.11
CA ALA A 90 11.90 -8.63 2.51
C ALA A 90 10.90 -7.88 1.61
N GLY A 91 10.33 -6.78 2.10
CA GLY A 91 9.41 -5.94 1.35
C GLY A 91 10.06 -5.32 0.12
N ARG A 92 11.29 -4.78 0.25
CA ARG A 92 12.04 -4.20 -0.88
C ARG A 92 12.39 -5.23 -1.95
N ASN A 93 12.84 -6.43 -1.56
CA ASN A 93 13.11 -7.51 -2.51
C ASN A 93 11.85 -7.97 -3.23
N THR A 94 10.73 -8.01 -2.52
CA THR A 94 9.42 -8.36 -3.08
C THR A 94 8.96 -7.27 -4.06
N CYS A 95 9.09 -6.00 -3.71
CA CYS A 95 8.75 -4.89 -4.60
C CYS A 95 9.62 -4.91 -5.88
N LYS A 96 10.92 -5.20 -5.74
CA LYS A 96 11.83 -5.34 -6.89
C LYS A 96 11.38 -6.46 -7.84
N LYS A 97 11.08 -7.65 -7.33
CA LYS A 97 10.56 -8.77 -8.14
C LYS A 97 9.27 -8.42 -8.87
N LEU A 98 8.35 -7.75 -8.16
CA LEU A 98 7.11 -7.27 -8.77
C LEU A 98 7.38 -6.24 -9.88
N LYS A 99 8.33 -5.32 -9.67
CA LYS A 99 8.69 -4.32 -10.68
C LYS A 99 9.33 -4.94 -11.92
N GLU A 100 10.15 -5.98 -11.74
CA GLU A 100 10.73 -6.75 -12.84
C GLU A 100 9.65 -7.46 -13.66
N LYS A 101 8.62 -8.00 -13.01
CA LYS A 101 7.51 -8.72 -13.66
C LYS A 101 6.48 -7.78 -14.30
N PHE A 102 6.06 -6.75 -13.60
CA PHE A 102 4.91 -5.90 -13.98
C PHE A 102 5.32 -4.56 -14.62
N GLY A 103 6.61 -4.21 -14.62
CA GLY A 103 7.11 -3.00 -15.27
C GLY A 103 6.37 -1.73 -14.84
N GLU A 104 5.88 -0.98 -15.82
CA GLU A 104 5.17 0.29 -15.61
C GLU A 104 3.77 0.14 -14.99
N GLN A 105 3.22 -1.07 -14.99
CA GLN A 105 1.96 -1.38 -14.30
C GLN A 105 2.11 -1.22 -12.79
N LEU A 106 3.31 -1.48 -12.23
CA LEU A 106 3.58 -1.38 -10.81
C LEU A 106 4.00 0.04 -10.40
N LEU A 107 3.29 0.60 -9.45
CA LEU A 107 3.58 1.89 -8.81
C LEU A 107 4.04 1.63 -7.37
N ASP A 108 5.34 1.74 -7.12
CA ASP A 108 5.88 1.64 -5.76
C ASP A 108 5.41 2.84 -4.92
N LYS A 109 4.66 2.55 -3.87
CA LYS A 109 4.12 3.53 -2.91
C LYS A 109 4.89 3.57 -1.60
N SER A 110 5.82 2.64 -1.37
CA SER A 110 6.65 2.59 -0.16
C SER A 110 7.54 3.84 0.00
N MET A 111 7.88 4.48 -1.10
CA MET A 111 8.64 5.73 -1.13
C MET A 111 7.98 6.87 -0.35
N TYR A 112 6.66 6.83 -0.18
CA TYR A 112 5.92 7.86 0.54
C TYR A 112 6.09 7.79 2.06
N TYR A 113 6.47 6.63 2.59
CA TYR A 113 6.77 6.41 4.01
C TYR A 113 8.19 5.84 4.22
N ARG A 114 9.13 6.22 3.36
CA ARG A 114 10.52 5.69 3.36
C ARG A 114 11.27 5.87 4.68
N GLU A 115 10.89 6.85 5.50
CA GLU A 115 11.49 7.12 6.82
C GLU A 115 10.91 6.21 7.91
N TYR A 116 9.93 5.38 7.57
CA TYR A 116 9.22 4.47 8.44
C TYR A 116 9.35 3.03 7.92
N LYS A 117 9.24 2.08 8.84
CA LYS A 117 9.30 0.67 8.47
C LYS A 117 8.15 0.27 7.56
N ASP A 118 6.94 0.69 7.90
CA ASP A 118 5.70 0.35 7.22
C ASP A 118 4.69 1.52 7.31
N LEU A 119 3.55 1.36 6.68
CA LEU A 119 2.52 2.40 6.65
C LEU A 119 1.85 2.60 8.01
N ASN A 120 1.78 1.56 8.84
CA ASN A 120 1.25 1.67 10.19
C ASN A 120 2.19 2.48 11.09
N ASP A 121 3.50 2.26 11.01
CA ASP A 121 4.48 3.08 11.73
C ASP A 121 4.46 4.55 11.25
N TYR A 122 4.21 4.79 9.96
CA TYR A 122 4.00 6.14 9.43
C TYR A 122 2.76 6.80 10.06
N LEU A 123 1.61 6.12 10.10
CA LEU A 123 0.39 6.63 10.72
C LEU A 123 0.61 6.91 12.22
N CYS A 124 1.35 6.04 12.91
CA CYS A 124 1.65 6.17 14.34
C CYS A 124 2.79 7.15 14.66
N GLY A 125 3.45 7.74 13.65
CA GLY A 125 4.58 8.66 13.83
C GLY A 125 5.82 8.02 14.45
N LYS A 126 6.14 6.76 14.09
CA LYS A 126 7.27 5.97 14.61
C LYS A 126 8.38 5.80 13.56
N PRO A 127 9.25 6.79 13.33
CA PRO A 127 10.31 6.69 12.31
C PRO A 127 11.37 5.65 12.66
N LEU A 128 12.09 5.15 11.64
CA LEU A 128 13.18 4.16 11.76
C LEU A 128 14.36 4.66 12.59
N SER A 129 14.64 5.97 12.60
CA SER A 129 15.70 6.57 13.42
C SER A 129 15.09 7.62 14.36
N GLN A 130 15.44 7.56 15.64
CA GLN A 130 15.08 8.57 16.63
C GLN A 130 15.77 9.93 16.41
N SER A 131 16.62 10.07 15.40
CA SER A 131 17.33 11.29 15.04
C SER A 131 16.61 12.20 14.04
N ALA A 132 15.45 11.78 13.51
CA ALA A 132 14.63 12.64 12.69
C ALA A 132 13.77 13.55 13.59
N GLU A 133 13.97 14.86 13.49
CA GLU A 133 13.06 15.83 14.11
C GLU A 133 11.62 15.52 13.68
N PRO A 134 10.62 15.68 14.58
CA PRO A 134 9.24 15.41 14.27
C PRO A 134 8.82 16.24 13.05
N ILE A 135 8.46 15.57 11.98
CA ILE A 135 7.93 16.22 10.77
C ILE A 135 6.66 16.95 11.18
N LYS A 136 6.71 18.28 11.14
CA LYS A 136 5.58 19.13 11.54
C LYS A 136 4.31 18.64 10.84
N GLU A 137 3.22 18.53 11.58
CA GLU A 137 1.89 18.04 11.17
C GLU A 137 1.43 18.50 9.78
N LYS A 138 1.78 19.75 9.40
CA LYS A 138 1.51 20.31 8.08
C LYS A 138 2.17 19.59 6.90
N LYS A 139 3.35 18.96 7.09
CA LYS A 139 4.01 18.18 6.03
C LYS A 139 3.37 16.81 5.85
N GLN A 140 2.90 16.18 6.91
CA GLN A 140 2.20 14.88 6.84
C GLN A 140 0.90 15.01 6.03
N VAL A 141 0.09 16.04 6.30
CA VAL A 141 -1.17 16.29 5.58
C VAL A 141 -0.93 16.59 4.09
N GLN A 142 0.10 17.38 3.77
CA GLN A 142 0.42 17.72 2.37
C GLN A 142 0.98 16.53 1.61
N PHE A 143 1.72 15.69 2.29
CA PHE A 143 2.30 14.46 1.76
C PHE A 143 1.22 13.41 1.49
N ALA A 144 0.33 13.16 2.43
CA ALA A 144 -0.80 12.27 2.26
C ALA A 144 -1.75 12.72 1.13
N ARG A 145 -1.98 14.02 0.93
CA ARG A 145 -2.72 14.56 -0.22
C ARG A 145 -2.07 14.19 -1.55
N ARG A 146 -0.74 14.17 -1.62
CA ARG A 146 0.01 13.83 -2.83
C ARG A 146 -0.07 12.34 -3.17
N MET A 147 -0.08 11.45 -2.16
CA MET A 147 -0.25 10.01 -2.34
C MET A 147 -1.57 9.62 -3.01
N MET A 148 -2.59 10.45 -2.84
CA MET A 148 -3.98 10.09 -3.12
C MET A 148 -4.49 10.68 -4.43
N GLN A 149 -3.67 11.44 -5.15
CA GLN A 149 -4.04 11.93 -6.48
C GLN A 149 -3.89 10.81 -7.52
N PRO A 150 -4.91 10.61 -8.37
CA PRO A 150 -4.76 9.74 -9.53
C PRO A 150 -3.64 10.25 -10.42
N PRO A 151 -2.91 9.40 -11.15
CA PRO A 151 -1.90 9.83 -12.09
C PRO A 151 -2.53 10.82 -13.08
N LYS A 152 -1.88 11.97 -13.28
CA LYS A 152 -2.31 12.93 -14.29
C LYS A 152 -2.32 12.24 -15.64
N LYS A 153 -3.47 12.22 -16.34
CA LYS A 153 -3.53 11.78 -17.73
C LYS A 153 -2.53 12.65 -18.50
N LYS A 154 -1.52 12.00 -19.11
CA LYS A 154 -0.67 12.69 -20.10
C LYS A 154 -1.60 13.18 -21.19
N GLY A 155 -1.62 14.48 -21.43
CA GLY A 155 -2.48 15.12 -22.43
C GLY A 155 -2.27 14.43 -23.77
N GLY A 156 -3.38 14.07 -24.42
CA GLY A 156 -3.34 13.55 -25.78
C GLY A 156 -2.68 14.55 -26.71
N PHE A 157 -1.78 14.09 -27.55
CA PHE A 157 -1.32 14.82 -28.72
C PHE A 157 -2.56 15.13 -29.58
N HIS A 158 -2.87 16.38 -29.74
CA HIS A 158 -3.72 16.81 -30.85
C HIS A 158 -2.85 16.83 -32.11
N LEU A 159 -3.20 16.00 -33.08
CA LEU A 159 -2.87 16.17 -34.49
C LEU A 159 -3.70 17.29 -35.07
#